data_d5612b214501e067e934006c1c629f1b
#
_entry.id   d5612b214501e067e934006c1c629f1b
#
_cell.length_a   1.000
_cell.length_b   1.000
_cell.length_c   1.000
_cell.angle_alpha   90.00
_cell.angle_beta   90.00
_cell.angle_gamma   90.00
#
_symmetry.space_group_name_H-M   'P 1'
#
loop_
_entity.id
_entity.type
_entity.pdbx_description
1 polymer ?
#
loop_
_entity_poly.entity_id
_entity_poly.type
_entity_poly.pdbx_seq_one_letter_code
_entity_poly.pdbx_strand_id
1 'polypeptide(L)'
;MRLLPMLVVAGFLASSCLAKDPVTEGGTGGSPGTGGAVGTGGAVGTGGKVGTGGAMGSGGSSQTSATVDCTDLSSSATTVTGQYGGAILSVDGNANKSYYMQANWWGSPYGNQVENVSGLGFTISGTNPSNIVSSNPSNPLGFPSLFIGTYGTKGSKGSNLPKQVSALTSVPTVFSTNVDTMGDASYNATYDVWLTSGSGVVTGSSPGSGGAYLMVWLFMPTDKYPRGTLKSNGSVVDGVKGGWNVWYDNTNPPCVSYVASNKISSLEFDLNYFIKDAVNKGYGVTNSQYLSIIFAGFEVWGGGNGLQVKKFCANVK
;
A
#
# COMPACT_ATOMS: atom_id res chain seq x y z
N MET A 1 40.99 31.75 6.99
CA MET A 1 40.34 30.60 7.66
C MET A 1 38.87 30.73 7.37
N ARG A 2 38.36 30.05 6.32
CA ARG A 2 36.94 30.10 5.90
C ARG A 2 36.27 28.88 6.49
N LEU A 3 35.31 29.12 7.40
CA LEU A 3 34.43 28.08 7.93
C LEU A 3 33.43 27.67 6.81
N LEU A 4 33.54 26.42 6.35
CA LEU A 4 32.47 25.80 5.54
C LEU A 4 31.25 25.54 6.45
N PRO A 5 30.04 25.88 6.02
CA PRO A 5 28.87 25.47 6.74
C PRO A 5 28.67 23.94 6.58
N MET A 6 28.63 23.25 7.70
CA MET A 6 28.28 21.85 7.80
C MET A 6 26.81 21.69 7.42
N LEU A 7 26.56 21.15 6.21
CA LEU A 7 25.22 20.84 5.75
C LEU A 7 24.69 19.65 6.58
N VAL A 8 23.90 19.95 7.59
CA VAL A 8 23.15 18.91 8.33
C VAL A 8 22.08 18.39 7.37
N VAL A 9 22.36 17.28 6.71
CA VAL A 9 21.34 16.51 6.02
C VAL A 9 20.50 15.84 7.10
N ALA A 10 19.39 16.49 7.46
CA ALA A 10 18.37 15.85 8.28
C ALA A 10 17.81 14.67 7.46
N GLY A 11 18.21 13.47 7.83
CA GLY A 11 17.61 12.24 7.30
C GLY A 11 16.14 12.21 7.66
N PHE A 12 15.28 12.53 6.72
CA PHE A 12 13.86 12.40 6.89
C PHE A 12 13.52 10.90 6.92
N LEU A 13 13.29 10.37 8.11
CA LEU A 13 12.65 9.09 8.30
C LEU A 13 11.25 9.21 7.71
N ALA A 14 11.00 8.56 6.58
CA ALA A 14 9.65 8.42 6.07
C ALA A 14 8.88 7.60 7.11
N SER A 15 8.02 8.26 7.88
CA SER A 15 7.10 7.60 8.82
C SER A 15 5.91 7.10 8.00
N SER A 16 6.16 6.07 7.19
CA SER A 16 5.06 5.27 6.62
C SER A 16 4.29 4.60 7.74
N CYS A 17 3.15 4.03 7.43
CA CYS A 17 2.37 3.20 8.33
C CYS A 17 3.14 1.89 8.58
N LEU A 18 4.21 1.97 9.38
CA LEU A 18 5.17 0.89 9.57
C LEU A 18 4.48 -0.37 10.08
N ALA A 19 4.75 -1.50 9.43
CA ALA A 19 4.34 -2.81 9.87
C ALA A 19 4.91 -3.10 11.27
N LYS A 20 4.13 -3.80 12.10
CA LYS A 20 4.58 -4.33 13.40
C LYS A 20 4.84 -5.82 13.30
N ASP A 21 5.76 -6.32 14.13
CA ASP A 21 5.84 -7.75 14.38
C ASP A 21 4.60 -8.24 15.13
N PRO A 22 4.21 -9.50 14.97
CA PRO A 22 3.17 -10.08 15.78
C PRO A 22 3.59 -9.98 17.26
N VAL A 23 2.79 -9.27 18.06
CA VAL A 23 2.96 -9.29 19.51
C VAL A 23 2.64 -10.72 19.95
N THR A 24 3.66 -11.48 20.32
CA THR A 24 3.47 -12.69 21.11
C THR A 24 2.96 -12.25 22.47
N GLU A 25 1.63 -12.20 22.64
CA GLU A 25 1.06 -12.13 23.97
C GLU A 25 1.50 -13.38 24.69
N GLY A 26 2.39 -13.19 25.67
CA GLY A 26 2.80 -14.23 26.59
C GLY A 26 1.60 -14.71 27.40
N GLY A 27 0.90 -15.71 26.89
CA GLY A 27 -0.13 -16.41 27.61
C GLY A 27 0.51 -17.17 28.76
N THR A 28 0.32 -16.67 29.97
CA THR A 28 0.59 -17.44 31.20
C THR A 28 -0.24 -18.70 31.18
N GLY A 29 0.44 -19.85 31.31
CA GLY A 29 -0.11 -21.18 31.18
C GLY A 29 -1.35 -21.44 32.04
N GLY A 30 -2.41 -21.87 31.37
CA GLY A 30 -3.55 -22.54 31.99
C GLY A 30 -3.38 -24.06 31.82
N SER A 31 -3.41 -24.78 32.92
CA SER A 31 -3.33 -26.24 33.00
C SER A 31 -4.41 -26.96 32.18
N PRO A 32 -4.13 -28.14 31.61
CA PRO A 32 -5.13 -28.91 30.86
C PRO A 32 -6.14 -29.57 31.80
N GLY A 33 -7.41 -29.24 31.59
CA GLY A 33 -8.56 -29.91 32.20
C GLY A 33 -8.82 -31.27 31.52
N THR A 34 -8.86 -32.30 32.32
CA THR A 34 -9.14 -33.69 31.96
C THR A 34 -10.63 -33.92 31.72
N GLY A 35 -11.01 -34.58 30.61
CA GLY A 35 -12.06 -35.56 30.46
C GLY A 35 -13.52 -35.08 30.42
N GLY A 36 -14.13 -35.14 29.26
CA GLY A 36 -15.57 -35.15 29.04
C GLY A 36 -15.96 -36.25 28.05
N ALA A 37 -16.88 -37.11 28.44
CA ALA A 37 -17.26 -38.35 27.79
C ALA A 37 -17.98 -38.20 26.46
N VAL A 38 -17.80 -39.18 25.57
CA VAL A 38 -18.46 -39.40 24.31
C VAL A 38 -19.92 -39.79 24.53
N GLY A 39 -20.86 -39.00 24.00
CA GLY A 39 -22.31 -39.35 23.89
C GLY A 39 -22.63 -40.02 22.57
N THR A 40 -23.12 -41.24 22.61
CA THR A 40 -23.54 -42.01 21.46
C THR A 40 -25.07 -41.80 21.21
N GLY A 41 -25.46 -41.63 19.92
CA GLY A 41 -26.75 -42.05 19.39
C GLY A 41 -27.80 -40.95 19.18
N GLY A 42 -28.03 -40.58 17.96
CA GLY A 42 -29.22 -39.89 17.51
C GLY A 42 -29.62 -40.34 16.12
N ALA A 43 -30.86 -40.82 15.95
CA ALA A 43 -31.40 -41.55 14.82
C ALA A 43 -31.55 -40.70 13.54
N VAL A 44 -31.44 -41.39 12.40
CA VAL A 44 -31.68 -40.91 11.03
C VAL A 44 -33.17 -40.66 10.82
N GLY A 45 -33.55 -39.42 10.55
CA GLY A 45 -34.88 -39.03 10.08
C GLY A 45 -34.97 -39.00 8.57
N THR A 46 -35.84 -39.86 8.00
CA THR A 46 -36.10 -39.92 6.55
C THR A 46 -37.22 -38.93 6.18
N GLY A 47 -37.05 -38.22 5.08
CA GLY A 47 -38.09 -37.68 4.25
C GLY A 47 -38.44 -36.19 4.38
N GLY A 48 -37.84 -35.37 3.55
CA GLY A 48 -38.29 -34.01 3.23
C GLY A 48 -38.23 -33.75 1.73
N LYS A 49 -39.38 -33.41 1.13
CA LYS A 49 -39.57 -33.18 -0.32
C LYS A 49 -38.68 -32.10 -0.86
N VAL A 50 -38.09 -32.35 -2.06
CA VAL A 50 -37.40 -31.40 -2.91
C VAL A 50 -38.41 -30.32 -3.38
N GLY A 51 -38.22 -29.09 -2.93
CA GLY A 51 -38.91 -27.91 -3.46
C GLY A 51 -38.17 -27.41 -4.72
N THR A 52 -38.87 -27.48 -5.85
CA THR A 52 -38.41 -26.96 -7.13
C THR A 52 -38.59 -25.45 -7.19
N GLY A 53 -37.53 -24.69 -7.55
CA GLY A 53 -37.68 -23.40 -8.23
C GLY A 53 -37.71 -22.16 -7.37
N GLY A 54 -36.54 -21.66 -7.00
CA GLY A 54 -36.28 -20.25 -6.77
C GLY A 54 -35.21 -19.81 -7.72
N ALA A 55 -35.54 -19.10 -8.79
CA ALA A 55 -34.57 -18.44 -9.63
C ALA A 55 -33.83 -17.41 -8.76
N MET A 56 -32.57 -17.64 -8.51
CA MET A 56 -31.68 -16.63 -7.95
C MET A 56 -31.58 -15.49 -8.97
N GLY A 57 -32.25 -14.37 -8.65
CA GLY A 57 -32.05 -13.15 -9.39
C GLY A 57 -30.58 -12.75 -9.32
N SER A 58 -29.89 -12.87 -10.43
CA SER A 58 -28.56 -12.30 -10.62
C SER A 58 -28.70 -10.78 -10.70
N GLY A 59 -28.83 -10.14 -9.54
CA GLY A 59 -28.61 -8.71 -9.40
C GLY A 59 -27.11 -8.43 -9.55
N GLY A 60 -26.57 -8.66 -10.74
CA GLY A 60 -25.27 -8.19 -11.12
C GLY A 60 -25.37 -6.69 -11.29
N SER A 61 -25.04 -5.90 -10.25
CA SER A 61 -24.68 -4.53 -10.46
C SER A 61 -23.53 -4.52 -11.45
N SER A 62 -23.77 -4.01 -12.66
CA SER A 62 -22.73 -3.72 -13.66
C SER A 62 -21.75 -2.76 -13.00
N GLN A 63 -20.66 -3.32 -12.47
CA GLN A 63 -19.50 -2.52 -12.11
C GLN A 63 -18.97 -1.92 -13.40
N THR A 64 -19.27 -0.65 -13.64
CA THR A 64 -18.49 0.13 -14.59
C THR A 64 -17.08 0.20 -14.02
N SER A 65 -16.22 -0.70 -14.47
CA SER A 65 -14.79 -0.64 -14.21
C SER A 65 -14.35 0.75 -14.66
N ALA A 66 -13.98 1.60 -13.71
CA ALA A 66 -13.42 2.90 -14.03
C ALA A 66 -12.10 2.63 -14.75
N THR A 67 -12.12 2.73 -16.09
CA THR A 67 -10.93 2.46 -16.91
C THR A 67 -9.87 3.49 -16.57
N VAL A 68 -8.73 3.01 -16.12
CA VAL A 68 -7.56 3.85 -15.93
C VAL A 68 -7.00 4.19 -17.30
N ASP A 69 -6.96 5.46 -17.63
CA ASP A 69 -6.27 5.92 -18.83
C ASP A 69 -4.76 5.94 -18.55
N CYS A 70 -4.13 4.84 -18.86
CA CYS A 70 -2.68 4.64 -18.81
C CYS A 70 -2.15 4.21 -20.17
N THR A 71 -2.93 4.39 -21.23
CA THR A 71 -2.48 4.18 -22.59
C THR A 71 -1.45 5.26 -22.92
N ASP A 72 -0.35 4.88 -23.52
CA ASP A 72 0.70 5.75 -24.06
C ASP A 72 1.64 6.46 -23.06
N LEU A 73 1.76 5.94 -21.84
CA LEU A 73 2.73 6.46 -20.89
C LEU A 73 4.13 5.91 -21.17
N SER A 74 4.81 6.44 -22.17
CA SER A 74 6.23 6.18 -22.38
C SER A 74 7.06 7.18 -21.58
N SER A 75 7.79 6.73 -20.58
CA SER A 75 8.94 7.47 -20.06
C SER A 75 10.21 6.87 -20.63
N SER A 76 11.23 7.72 -20.85
CA SER A 76 12.56 7.24 -21.19
C SER A 76 13.07 6.33 -20.07
N ALA A 77 13.73 5.23 -20.43
CA ALA A 77 14.41 4.40 -19.47
C ALA A 77 15.46 5.23 -18.71
N THR A 78 15.48 5.10 -17.41
CA THR A 78 16.45 5.77 -16.55
C THR A 78 16.83 4.89 -15.36
N THR A 79 17.92 5.23 -14.71
CA THR A 79 18.38 4.52 -13.52
C THR A 79 18.39 5.49 -12.34
N VAL A 80 17.75 5.09 -11.26
CA VAL A 80 17.79 5.82 -9.99
C VAL A 80 18.76 5.11 -9.06
N THR A 81 19.71 5.86 -8.53
CA THR A 81 20.74 5.38 -7.61
C THR A 81 20.82 6.28 -6.39
N GLY A 82 21.41 5.73 -5.33
CA GLY A 82 21.59 6.47 -4.09
C GLY A 82 20.39 6.31 -3.14
N GLN A 83 20.67 6.40 -1.86
CA GLN A 83 19.77 6.11 -0.75
C GLN A 83 18.41 6.82 -0.86
N TYR A 84 18.42 8.08 -1.27
CA TYR A 84 17.22 8.92 -1.43
C TYR A 84 17.11 9.44 -2.87
N GLY A 85 17.73 8.72 -3.82
CA GLY A 85 17.66 9.06 -5.24
C GLY A 85 16.25 9.13 -5.75
N GLY A 86 16.06 9.84 -6.85
CA GLY A 86 14.76 9.92 -7.50
C GLY A 86 14.84 10.54 -8.88
N ALA A 87 13.79 10.33 -9.66
CA ALA A 87 13.65 10.84 -11.01
C ALA A 87 12.22 11.28 -11.32
N ILE A 88 12.09 12.35 -12.08
CA ILE A 88 10.82 12.76 -12.68
C ILE A 88 10.63 11.95 -13.97
N LEU A 89 9.50 11.29 -14.08
CA LEU A 89 9.11 10.50 -15.23
C LEU A 89 8.05 11.29 -16.01
N SER A 90 8.48 12.01 -17.04
CA SER A 90 7.58 12.73 -17.93
C SER A 90 6.74 11.75 -18.74
N VAL A 91 5.46 12.01 -18.83
CA VAL A 91 4.49 11.19 -19.55
C VAL A 91 4.33 11.74 -20.96
N ASP A 92 4.46 10.89 -21.97
CA ASP A 92 4.27 11.23 -23.40
C ASP A 92 5.11 12.42 -23.91
N GLY A 93 6.29 12.63 -23.29
CA GLY A 93 7.07 13.82 -23.56
C GLY A 93 6.41 15.12 -23.10
N ASN A 94 5.27 15.05 -22.43
CA ASN A 94 4.55 16.21 -21.93
C ASN A 94 5.12 16.67 -20.57
N ALA A 95 5.80 17.80 -20.57
CA ALA A 95 6.37 18.39 -19.37
C ALA A 95 5.31 18.77 -18.28
N ASN A 96 4.02 18.78 -18.63
CA ASN A 96 2.93 19.12 -17.73
C ASN A 96 2.31 17.91 -17.02
N LYS A 97 2.66 16.66 -17.39
CA LYS A 97 2.21 15.45 -16.73
C LYS A 97 3.41 14.57 -16.41
N SER A 98 3.58 14.22 -15.15
CA SER A 98 4.70 13.38 -14.74
C SER A 98 4.35 12.58 -13.51
N TYR A 99 5.11 11.51 -13.29
CA TYR A 99 5.23 10.73 -12.06
C TYR A 99 6.59 11.00 -11.42
N TYR A 100 6.76 10.58 -10.19
CA TYR A 100 8.05 10.62 -9.53
C TYR A 100 8.43 9.22 -9.09
N MET A 101 9.66 8.79 -9.41
CA MET A 101 10.28 7.58 -8.88
C MET A 101 11.20 7.94 -7.73
N GLN A 102 11.16 7.19 -6.63
CA GLN A 102 12.10 7.33 -5.51
C GLN A 102 12.63 5.98 -5.05
N ALA A 103 13.94 5.93 -4.73
CA ALA A 103 14.59 4.81 -4.08
C ALA A 103 14.15 4.69 -2.61
N ASN A 104 14.15 5.79 -1.89
CA ASN A 104 13.65 5.94 -0.53
C ASN A 104 14.08 4.82 0.43
N TRP A 105 15.38 4.60 0.53
CA TRP A 105 15.99 3.61 1.39
C TRP A 105 16.55 4.28 2.64
N TRP A 106 15.95 4.05 3.82
CA TRP A 106 16.39 4.68 5.07
C TRP A 106 17.11 3.73 6.02
N GLY A 107 17.00 2.41 5.78
CA GLY A 107 17.65 1.40 6.61
C GLY A 107 19.17 1.40 6.48
N SER A 108 19.82 0.83 7.47
CA SER A 108 21.29 0.68 7.50
C SER A 108 21.64 -0.79 7.67
N PRO A 109 22.65 -1.30 6.92
CA PRO A 109 23.44 -0.58 5.93
C PRO A 109 22.68 -0.32 4.61
N TYR A 110 23.02 0.76 3.92
CA TYR A 110 22.55 0.99 2.57
C TYR A 110 23.30 0.08 1.59
N GLY A 111 22.55 -0.74 0.84
CA GLY A 111 23.10 -1.82 0.02
C GLY A 111 23.16 -1.52 -1.46
N ASN A 112 23.66 -0.40 -1.92
CA ASN A 112 23.83 -0.09 -3.35
C ASN A 112 22.60 -0.45 -4.22
N GLN A 113 21.40 -0.24 -3.68
CA GLN A 113 20.16 -0.46 -4.40
C GLN A 113 20.08 0.45 -5.62
N VAL A 114 19.57 -0.11 -6.70
CA VAL A 114 19.41 0.57 -8.00
C VAL A 114 18.01 0.26 -8.50
N GLU A 115 17.24 1.28 -8.87
CA GLU A 115 15.97 1.13 -9.54
C GLU A 115 16.13 1.40 -11.03
N ASN A 116 15.99 0.35 -11.83
CA ASN A 116 15.95 0.45 -13.29
C ASN A 116 14.53 0.76 -13.72
N VAL A 117 14.30 1.98 -14.14
CA VAL A 117 12.99 2.51 -14.51
C VAL A 117 12.73 2.32 -15.99
N SER A 118 11.55 1.84 -16.34
CA SER A 118 11.06 1.73 -17.71
C SER A 118 9.55 1.98 -17.75
N GLY A 119 9.13 2.95 -18.53
CA GLY A 119 7.73 3.39 -18.54
C GLY A 119 7.28 3.85 -17.14
N LEU A 120 6.10 3.46 -16.71
CA LEU A 120 5.60 3.66 -15.35
C LEU A 120 5.82 2.41 -14.47
N GLY A 121 7.01 1.86 -14.54
CA GLY A 121 7.46 0.73 -13.74
C GLY A 121 8.94 0.84 -13.40
N PHE A 122 9.40 -0.04 -12.51
CA PHE A 122 10.82 -0.16 -12.17
C PHE A 122 11.14 -1.58 -11.69
N THR A 123 12.42 -1.95 -11.78
CA THR A 123 12.95 -3.17 -11.19
C THR A 123 14.06 -2.82 -10.21
N ILE A 124 13.99 -3.37 -9.01
CA ILE A 124 15.04 -3.23 -8.01
C ILE A 124 16.18 -4.17 -8.38
N SER A 125 17.39 -3.63 -8.42
CA SER A 125 18.61 -4.39 -8.63
C SER A 125 19.74 -3.84 -7.73
N GLY A 126 20.88 -4.50 -7.73
CA GLY A 126 22.06 -4.08 -7.01
C GLY A 126 22.74 -5.22 -6.29
N THR A 127 23.93 -4.97 -5.81
CA THR A 127 24.82 -6.01 -5.30
C THR A 127 24.42 -6.57 -3.95
N ASN A 128 23.63 -5.83 -3.13
CA ASN A 128 23.40 -6.22 -1.75
C ASN A 128 21.96 -6.25 -1.23
N PRO A 129 20.91 -5.91 -1.98
CA PRO A 129 19.55 -5.97 -1.41
C PRO A 129 19.19 -7.35 -0.86
N SER A 130 19.69 -8.42 -1.50
CA SER A 130 19.39 -9.80 -1.11
C SER A 130 19.98 -10.22 0.23
N ASN A 131 21.06 -9.57 0.67
CA ASN A 131 21.80 -9.95 1.87
C ASN A 131 21.55 -9.00 3.06
N ILE A 132 20.80 -7.92 2.84
CA ILE A 132 20.49 -6.94 3.87
C ILE A 132 19.15 -7.32 4.48
N VAL A 133 19.13 -7.43 5.80
CA VAL A 133 17.92 -7.65 6.59
C VAL A 133 17.81 -6.52 7.60
N SER A 134 16.61 -5.99 7.80
CA SER A 134 16.38 -4.98 8.82
C SER A 134 16.79 -5.50 10.19
N SER A 135 17.62 -4.74 10.90
CA SER A 135 17.96 -5.03 12.30
C SER A 135 16.78 -4.78 13.25
N ASN A 136 15.78 -4.03 12.79
CA ASN A 136 14.53 -3.83 13.49
C ASN A 136 13.41 -4.44 12.65
N PRO A 137 12.85 -5.58 13.08
CA PRO A 137 11.83 -6.29 12.31
C PRO A 137 10.53 -5.48 12.14
N SER A 138 10.30 -4.47 12.97
CA SER A 138 9.13 -3.58 12.85
C SER A 138 9.31 -2.50 11.78
N ASN A 139 10.53 -2.24 11.31
CA ASN A 139 10.80 -1.15 10.37
C ASN A 139 11.36 -1.71 9.05
N PRO A 140 10.75 -1.39 7.90
CA PRO A 140 11.36 -1.71 6.62
C PRO A 140 12.65 -0.94 6.43
N LEU A 141 13.49 -1.43 5.54
CA LEU A 141 14.74 -0.79 5.13
C LEU A 141 14.49 0.36 4.14
N GLY A 142 13.39 0.30 3.42
CA GLY A 142 13.04 1.29 2.43
C GLY A 142 11.68 1.06 1.82
N PHE A 143 11.25 2.05 1.03
CA PHE A 143 10.02 2.04 0.26
C PHE A 143 10.27 2.59 -1.15
N PRO A 144 11.01 1.84 -1.99
CA PRO A 144 11.13 2.18 -3.41
C PRO A 144 9.74 2.20 -4.04
N SER A 145 9.39 3.32 -4.65
CA SER A 145 8.02 3.54 -5.12
C SER A 145 7.92 4.56 -6.24
N LEU A 146 6.91 4.39 -7.07
CA LEU A 146 6.38 5.45 -7.94
C LEU A 146 5.28 6.21 -7.20
N PHE A 147 5.14 7.51 -7.46
CA PHE A 147 4.05 8.27 -6.88
C PHE A 147 3.57 9.44 -7.75
N ILE A 148 2.35 9.89 -7.44
CA ILE A 148 1.79 11.17 -7.84
C ILE A 148 1.46 12.01 -6.62
N GLY A 149 1.51 13.33 -6.76
CA GLY A 149 1.43 14.31 -5.68
C GLY A 149 2.77 14.97 -5.41
N THR A 150 2.90 15.65 -4.29
CA THR A 150 4.12 16.40 -3.97
C THR A 150 4.41 16.36 -2.48
N TYR A 151 5.65 16.03 -2.10
CA TYR A 151 6.13 16.23 -0.74
C TYR A 151 7.58 16.73 -0.73
N GLY A 152 7.88 17.69 0.14
CA GLY A 152 9.16 18.38 0.15
C GLY A 152 9.47 18.98 -1.22
N THR A 153 10.64 18.65 -1.77
CA THR A 153 11.09 19.07 -3.10
C THR A 153 10.78 18.07 -4.20
N LYS A 154 10.17 16.92 -3.86
CA LYS A 154 9.83 15.84 -4.77
C LYS A 154 8.38 15.95 -5.20
N GLY A 155 8.08 15.73 -6.48
CA GLY A 155 6.70 15.78 -6.93
C GLY A 155 6.48 15.45 -8.38
N SER A 156 5.23 15.11 -8.65
CA SER A 156 4.66 14.93 -9.98
C SER A 156 3.98 16.21 -10.46
N LYS A 157 3.64 16.28 -11.75
CA LYS A 157 2.82 17.34 -12.34
C LYS A 157 1.53 16.76 -12.92
N GLY A 158 0.50 17.57 -13.02
CA GLY A 158 -0.75 17.22 -13.69
C GLY A 158 -1.55 16.11 -13.02
N SER A 159 -1.36 15.89 -11.72
CA SER A 159 -2.00 14.80 -10.96
C SER A 159 -3.39 15.17 -10.40
N ASN A 160 -3.81 16.43 -10.47
CA ASN A 160 -4.98 16.97 -9.76
C ASN A 160 -4.92 16.83 -8.23
N LEU A 161 -3.73 16.66 -7.68
CA LEU A 161 -3.50 16.61 -6.24
C LEU A 161 -2.85 17.90 -5.73
N PRO A 162 -3.15 18.33 -4.50
CA PRO A 162 -4.09 17.73 -3.54
C PRO A 162 -5.56 18.01 -3.89
N LYS A 163 -6.45 17.06 -3.58
CA LYS A 163 -7.90 17.19 -3.82
C LYS A 163 -8.69 16.79 -2.59
N GLN A 164 -9.66 17.61 -2.19
CA GLN A 164 -10.48 17.32 -1.01
C GLN A 164 -11.27 16.02 -1.20
N VAL A 165 -11.33 15.19 -0.15
CA VAL A 165 -11.99 13.87 -0.18
C VAL A 165 -13.45 14.00 -0.58
N SER A 166 -14.16 15.00 -0.06
CA SER A 166 -15.56 15.28 -0.44
C SER A 166 -15.76 15.66 -1.92
N ALA A 167 -14.72 16.10 -2.60
CA ALA A 167 -14.75 16.49 -4.00
C ALA A 167 -14.24 15.39 -4.94
N LEU A 168 -13.81 14.24 -4.40
CA LEU A 168 -13.39 13.10 -5.22
C LEU A 168 -14.60 12.44 -5.87
N THR A 169 -14.64 12.37 -7.17
CA THR A 169 -15.63 11.60 -7.92
C THR A 169 -15.15 10.18 -8.17
N SER A 170 -13.88 10.02 -8.59
CA SER A 170 -13.21 8.73 -8.77
C SER A 170 -11.70 8.89 -8.73
N VAL A 171 -10.98 7.80 -8.42
CA VAL A 171 -9.52 7.68 -8.46
C VAL A 171 -9.14 6.35 -9.11
N PRO A 172 -9.46 6.17 -10.42
CA PRO A 172 -9.08 4.95 -11.13
C PRO A 172 -7.56 4.77 -11.07
N THR A 173 -7.12 3.55 -10.75
CA THR A 173 -5.70 3.23 -10.61
C THR A 173 -5.42 1.79 -11.00
N VAL A 174 -4.19 1.53 -11.45
CA VAL A 174 -3.64 0.19 -11.64
C VAL A 174 -2.28 0.08 -10.96
N PHE A 175 -2.06 -1.02 -10.27
CA PHE A 175 -0.77 -1.42 -9.74
C PHE A 175 -0.51 -2.88 -10.09
N SER A 176 0.56 -3.14 -10.84
CA SER A 176 0.95 -4.44 -11.30
C SER A 176 2.40 -4.72 -10.96
N THR A 177 2.68 -5.90 -10.43
CA THR A 177 3.98 -6.30 -9.89
C THR A 177 4.34 -7.72 -10.36
N ASN A 178 5.49 -8.22 -9.92
CA ASN A 178 5.94 -9.60 -10.13
C ASN A 178 5.89 -10.46 -8.86
N VAL A 179 5.10 -10.11 -7.85
CA VAL A 179 5.04 -10.83 -6.56
C VAL A 179 4.64 -12.29 -6.68
N ASP A 180 3.97 -12.68 -7.76
CA ASP A 180 3.60 -14.06 -8.07
C ASP A 180 4.80 -14.96 -8.44
N THR A 181 5.88 -14.37 -8.94
CA THR A 181 7.12 -15.05 -9.33
C THR A 181 8.27 -14.87 -8.34
N MET A 182 8.10 -13.99 -7.37
CA MET A 182 9.09 -13.77 -6.31
C MET A 182 8.85 -14.72 -5.14
N GLY A 183 9.94 -15.24 -4.57
CA GLY A 183 9.87 -16.02 -3.34
C GLY A 183 9.39 -15.19 -2.15
N ASP A 184 9.12 -15.86 -1.02
CA ASP A 184 8.71 -15.24 0.24
C ASP A 184 9.89 -14.46 0.87
N ALA A 185 10.28 -13.36 0.23
CA ALA A 185 11.18 -12.39 0.81
C ALA A 185 10.38 -11.47 1.75
N SER A 186 11.07 -10.83 2.67
CA SER A 186 10.46 -9.94 3.64
C SER A 186 10.17 -8.58 2.99
N TYR A 187 9.08 -8.51 2.26
CA TYR A 187 8.56 -7.28 1.61
C TYR A 187 7.03 -7.34 1.51
N ASN A 188 6.39 -6.20 1.40
CA ASN A 188 5.00 -6.11 0.92
C ASN A 188 4.96 -5.48 -0.48
N ALA A 189 3.80 -5.57 -1.14
CA ALA A 189 3.47 -4.78 -2.32
C ALA A 189 2.25 -3.92 -1.98
N THR A 190 2.41 -2.61 -1.95
CA THR A 190 1.41 -1.73 -1.37
C THR A 190 1.24 -0.39 -2.07
N TYR A 191 0.00 0.11 -2.02
CA TYR A 191 -0.23 1.55 -2.04
C TYR A 191 0.00 2.13 -0.64
N ASP A 192 0.59 3.30 -0.58
CA ASP A 192 0.58 4.18 0.58
C ASP A 192 -0.04 5.51 0.17
N VAL A 193 -1.19 5.82 0.75
CA VAL A 193 -2.01 6.98 0.38
C VAL A 193 -2.02 7.96 1.53
N TRP A 194 -1.57 9.18 1.25
CA TRP A 194 -1.51 10.22 2.27
C TRP A 194 -2.67 11.19 2.14
N LEU A 195 -3.43 11.29 3.21
CA LEU A 195 -4.50 12.27 3.37
C LEU A 195 -4.05 13.33 4.37
N THR A 196 -4.10 14.59 3.99
CA THR A 196 -3.63 15.72 4.82
C THR A 196 -4.79 16.55 5.34
N SER A 197 -4.58 17.30 6.42
CA SER A 197 -5.60 18.20 7.00
C SER A 197 -5.87 19.44 6.15
N GLY A 198 -5.02 19.73 5.17
CA GLY A 198 -5.15 20.91 4.30
C GLY A 198 -4.57 20.67 2.91
N SER A 199 -4.82 21.61 2.00
CA SER A 199 -4.39 21.56 0.59
C SER A 199 -2.93 22.00 0.35
N GLY A 200 -2.16 22.23 1.40
CA GLY A 200 -0.74 22.60 1.29
C GLY A 200 0.13 21.43 0.84
N VAL A 201 1.32 21.78 0.33
CA VAL A 201 2.36 20.78 0.04
C VAL A 201 2.80 20.10 1.33
N VAL A 202 2.88 18.79 1.31
CA VAL A 202 3.43 18.03 2.44
C VAL A 202 4.93 18.31 2.55
N THR A 203 5.35 18.89 3.64
CA THR A 203 6.78 19.26 3.86
C THR A 203 7.55 18.21 4.65
N GLY A 204 6.85 17.37 5.41
CA GLY A 204 7.42 16.32 6.23
C GLY A 204 7.38 14.94 5.58
N SER A 205 7.78 13.93 6.36
CA SER A 205 7.78 12.51 5.98
C SER A 205 6.49 11.78 6.38
N SER A 206 5.41 12.52 6.63
CA SER A 206 4.10 11.98 7.02
C SER A 206 2.97 12.92 6.59
N PRO A 207 1.71 12.45 6.57
CA PRO A 207 0.55 13.32 6.33
C PRO A 207 0.39 14.46 7.34
N GLY A 208 1.10 14.39 8.47
CA GLY A 208 1.02 15.37 9.53
C GLY A 208 -0.20 15.21 10.43
N SER A 209 -0.26 16.04 11.47
CA SER A 209 -1.37 16.04 12.43
C SER A 209 -2.70 16.37 11.74
N GLY A 210 -3.75 15.61 12.07
CA GLY A 210 -5.06 15.73 11.45
C GLY A 210 -5.15 15.10 10.03
N GLY A 211 -4.04 14.56 9.52
CA GLY A 211 -4.02 13.71 8.35
C GLY A 211 -4.24 12.23 8.68
N ALA A 212 -4.15 11.37 7.68
CA ALA A 212 -4.28 9.92 7.83
C ALA A 212 -3.45 9.19 6.77
N TYR A 213 -3.06 7.95 7.09
CA TYR A 213 -2.56 6.98 6.12
C TYR A 213 -3.69 6.02 5.73
N LEU A 214 -3.76 5.70 4.45
CA LEU A 214 -4.56 4.60 3.94
C LEU A 214 -3.65 3.72 3.09
N MET A 215 -3.47 2.46 3.49
CA MET A 215 -2.67 1.51 2.74
C MET A 215 -3.54 0.44 2.10
N VAL A 216 -3.14 -0.01 0.89
CA VAL A 216 -3.75 -1.16 0.22
C VAL A 216 -2.64 -2.13 -0.14
N TRP A 217 -2.53 -3.22 0.63
CA TRP A 217 -1.51 -4.24 0.46
C TRP A 217 -2.01 -5.33 -0.49
N LEU A 218 -1.41 -5.44 -1.64
CA LEU A 218 -1.70 -6.52 -2.60
C LEU A 218 -1.00 -7.83 -2.23
N PHE A 219 0.09 -7.72 -1.47
CA PHE A 219 0.85 -8.84 -0.92
C PHE A 219 1.36 -8.47 0.47
N MET A 220 1.24 -9.42 1.39
CA MET A 220 1.78 -9.36 2.75
C MET A 220 2.67 -10.58 2.98
N PRO A 221 3.92 -10.41 3.46
CA PRO A 221 4.75 -11.55 3.84
C PRO A 221 4.19 -12.22 5.11
N THR A 222 4.62 -13.44 5.36
CA THR A 222 4.10 -14.24 6.49
C THR A 222 4.54 -13.76 7.86
N ASP A 223 5.60 -12.98 7.92
CA ASP A 223 6.27 -12.52 9.16
C ASP A 223 6.04 -11.04 9.48
N LYS A 224 5.25 -10.31 8.66
CA LYS A 224 4.96 -8.89 8.87
C LYS A 224 3.47 -8.61 8.81
N TYR A 225 3.04 -7.67 9.62
CA TYR A 225 1.65 -7.25 9.70
C TYR A 225 1.55 -5.73 9.65
N PRO A 226 0.45 -5.17 9.13
CA PRO A 226 0.19 -3.74 9.21
C PRO A 226 0.17 -3.23 10.65
N ARG A 227 0.44 -1.96 10.79
CA ARG A 227 0.32 -1.26 12.08
C ARG A 227 -1.11 -1.30 12.60
N GLY A 228 -1.26 -1.42 13.92
CA GLY A 228 -2.57 -1.43 14.59
C GLY A 228 -3.10 -2.81 14.89
N THR A 229 -4.42 -2.92 14.97
CA THR A 229 -5.12 -4.16 15.29
C THR A 229 -6.02 -4.59 14.14
N LEU A 230 -6.14 -5.90 13.95
CA LEU A 230 -7.06 -6.47 12.98
C LEU A 230 -8.51 -6.13 13.38
N LYS A 231 -9.25 -5.50 12.50
CA LYS A 231 -10.66 -5.12 12.70
C LYS A 231 -11.63 -6.09 12.04
N SER A 232 -11.24 -6.64 10.88
CA SER A 232 -12.07 -7.60 10.16
C SER A 232 -11.22 -8.47 9.23
N ASN A 233 -11.69 -9.68 8.97
CA ASN A 233 -11.13 -10.63 8.02
C ASN A 233 -12.05 -10.80 6.82
N GLY A 234 -11.48 -10.82 5.61
CA GLY A 234 -12.21 -11.13 4.39
C GLY A 234 -13.35 -10.16 4.06
N SER A 235 -13.29 -8.94 4.58
CA SER A 235 -14.31 -7.91 4.32
C SER A 235 -14.44 -7.60 2.84
N VAL A 236 -15.67 -7.34 2.41
CA VAL A 236 -15.94 -6.80 1.08
C VAL A 236 -15.84 -5.28 1.16
N VAL A 237 -15.11 -4.69 0.22
CA VAL A 237 -15.11 -3.25 -0.05
C VAL A 237 -15.96 -3.04 -1.31
N ASP A 238 -17.05 -2.30 -1.18
CA ASP A 238 -17.97 -2.08 -2.29
C ASP A 238 -17.23 -1.51 -3.50
N GLY A 239 -17.45 -2.12 -4.66
CA GLY A 239 -16.80 -1.71 -5.90
C GLY A 239 -15.38 -2.27 -6.13
N VAL A 240 -14.80 -3.00 -5.17
CA VAL A 240 -13.49 -3.65 -5.34
C VAL A 240 -13.61 -5.16 -5.22
N LYS A 241 -13.04 -5.89 -6.18
CA LYS A 241 -13.01 -7.36 -6.14
C LYS A 241 -12.09 -7.88 -5.03
N GLY A 242 -12.45 -9.02 -4.45
CA GLY A 242 -11.65 -9.73 -3.46
C GLY A 242 -12.13 -9.51 -2.03
N GLY A 243 -11.50 -10.25 -1.12
CA GLY A 243 -11.66 -10.10 0.32
C GLY A 243 -10.48 -9.31 0.88
N TRP A 244 -10.74 -8.53 1.91
CA TRP A 244 -9.74 -7.64 2.52
C TRP A 244 -9.72 -7.84 4.03
N ASN A 245 -8.53 -8.05 4.58
CA ASN A 245 -8.30 -8.02 6.01
C ASN A 245 -7.99 -6.58 6.39
N VAL A 246 -8.74 -6.01 7.32
CA VAL A 246 -8.62 -4.59 7.65
C VAL A 246 -7.95 -4.42 9.00
N TRP A 247 -6.85 -3.68 9.00
CA TRP A 247 -6.08 -3.30 10.19
C TRP A 247 -6.25 -1.79 10.44
N TYR A 248 -6.34 -1.40 11.71
CA TYR A 248 -6.47 0.00 12.07
C TYR A 248 -5.67 0.38 13.31
N ASP A 249 -4.93 1.46 13.20
CA ASP A 249 -4.23 2.13 14.27
C ASP A 249 -4.78 3.57 14.39
N ASN A 250 -5.28 3.94 15.56
CA ASN A 250 -5.86 5.25 15.83
C ASN A 250 -4.87 6.28 16.39
N THR A 251 -3.56 6.05 16.26
CA THR A 251 -2.54 7.06 16.62
C THR A 251 -2.65 8.30 15.71
N ASN A 252 -1.90 9.34 15.99
CA ASN A 252 -1.93 10.55 15.18
C ASN A 252 -0.60 10.69 14.39
N PRO A 253 -0.61 10.63 13.04
CA PRO A 253 -1.76 10.37 12.19
C PRO A 253 -2.22 8.90 12.24
N PRO A 254 -3.55 8.64 12.15
CA PRO A 254 -4.09 7.29 12.12
C PRO A 254 -3.71 6.56 10.82
N CYS A 255 -3.74 5.23 10.88
CA CYS A 255 -3.48 4.38 9.73
C CYS A 255 -4.54 3.29 9.58
N VAL A 256 -5.14 3.19 8.41
CA VAL A 256 -5.94 2.05 8.00
C VAL A 256 -5.24 1.29 6.89
N SER A 257 -5.16 -0.04 7.02
CA SER A 257 -4.55 -0.92 6.01
C SER A 257 -5.54 -1.99 5.57
N TYR A 258 -5.80 -2.03 4.29
CA TYR A 258 -6.56 -3.08 3.62
C TYR A 258 -5.59 -4.06 3.00
N VAL A 259 -5.57 -5.28 3.51
CA VAL A 259 -4.67 -6.34 3.07
C VAL A 259 -5.46 -7.36 2.29
N ALA A 260 -5.08 -7.62 1.05
CA ALA A 260 -5.72 -8.64 0.23
C ALA A 260 -5.67 -10.01 0.95
N SER A 261 -6.81 -10.70 1.05
CA SER A 261 -6.90 -12.03 1.67
C SER A 261 -6.09 -13.09 0.90
N ASN A 262 -5.85 -12.84 -0.38
CA ASN A 262 -4.98 -13.65 -1.23
C ASN A 262 -4.01 -12.72 -1.96
N LYS A 263 -2.80 -13.20 -2.25
CA LYS A 263 -1.79 -12.48 -3.02
C LYS A 263 -2.37 -12.03 -4.38
N ILE A 264 -2.16 -10.76 -4.71
CA ILE A 264 -2.59 -10.15 -5.97
C ILE A 264 -1.35 -9.55 -6.64
N SER A 265 -1.06 -9.96 -7.86
CA SER A 265 0.06 -9.41 -8.65
C SER A 265 -0.35 -8.22 -9.51
N SER A 266 -1.63 -8.05 -9.79
CA SER A 266 -2.17 -6.91 -10.54
C SER A 266 -3.60 -6.59 -10.12
N LEU A 267 -3.85 -5.33 -9.80
CA LEU A 267 -5.19 -4.84 -9.47
C LEU A 267 -5.43 -3.51 -10.19
N GLU A 268 -6.55 -3.48 -10.93
CA GLU A 268 -7.11 -2.27 -11.52
C GLU A 268 -8.46 -2.00 -10.83
N PHE A 269 -8.61 -0.81 -10.24
CA PHE A 269 -9.77 -0.45 -9.43
C PHE A 269 -9.90 1.07 -9.27
N ASP A 270 -10.96 1.51 -8.61
CA ASP A 270 -11.11 2.89 -8.17
C ASP A 270 -10.71 2.99 -6.68
N LEU A 271 -9.58 3.64 -6.39
CA LEU A 271 -9.08 3.83 -5.03
C LEU A 271 -10.08 4.58 -4.12
N ASN A 272 -10.97 5.37 -4.72
CA ASN A 272 -11.99 6.10 -3.98
C ASN A 272 -12.95 5.17 -3.22
N TYR A 273 -13.09 3.90 -3.60
CA TYR A 273 -13.87 2.93 -2.85
C TYR A 273 -13.27 2.64 -1.47
N PHE A 274 -11.95 2.46 -1.39
CA PHE A 274 -11.26 2.29 -0.10
C PHE A 274 -11.32 3.57 0.75
N ILE A 275 -11.16 4.74 0.12
CA ILE A 275 -11.30 6.03 0.82
C ILE A 275 -12.69 6.17 1.43
N LYS A 276 -13.75 5.88 0.65
CA LYS A 276 -15.13 5.93 1.13
C LYS A 276 -15.41 4.90 2.23
N ASP A 277 -14.91 3.68 2.10
CA ASP A 277 -15.05 2.66 3.14
C ASP A 277 -14.39 3.10 4.44
N ALA A 278 -13.17 3.65 4.37
CA ALA A 278 -12.46 4.18 5.54
C ALA A 278 -13.20 5.35 6.21
N VAL A 279 -13.80 6.25 5.43
CA VAL A 279 -14.67 7.33 5.94
C VAL A 279 -15.89 6.75 6.65
N ASN A 280 -16.61 5.84 5.99
CA ASN A 280 -17.85 5.25 6.50
C ASN A 280 -17.63 4.41 7.76
N LYS A 281 -16.46 3.79 7.90
CA LYS A 281 -16.08 2.97 9.07
C LYS A 281 -15.43 3.77 10.20
N GLY A 282 -15.14 5.06 9.97
CA GLY A 282 -14.49 5.90 10.96
C GLY A 282 -13.01 5.55 11.20
N TYR A 283 -12.29 5.10 10.18
CA TYR A 283 -10.89 4.72 10.26
C TYR A 283 -9.94 5.92 10.07
N GLY A 284 -10.27 7.06 10.71
CA GLY A 284 -9.42 8.25 10.72
C GLY A 284 -9.37 9.04 9.42
N VAL A 285 -9.97 8.54 8.35
CA VAL A 285 -10.17 9.27 7.09
C VAL A 285 -11.47 10.05 7.17
N THR A 286 -11.45 11.31 6.70
CA THR A 286 -12.62 12.20 6.75
C THR A 286 -12.85 12.92 5.42
N ASN A 287 -14.08 13.37 5.19
CA ASN A 287 -14.45 14.14 4.01
C ASN A 287 -13.78 15.52 3.92
N SER A 288 -13.31 16.07 5.03
CA SER A 288 -12.62 17.36 5.07
C SER A 288 -11.13 17.28 4.76
N GLN A 289 -10.53 16.09 4.83
CA GLN A 289 -9.13 15.87 4.47
C GLN A 289 -8.91 15.98 2.95
N TYR A 290 -7.65 16.09 2.56
CA TYR A 290 -7.22 16.17 1.17
C TYR A 290 -6.40 14.94 0.81
N LEU A 291 -6.79 14.24 -0.26
CA LEU A 291 -5.93 13.27 -0.92
C LEU A 291 -4.74 14.04 -1.50
N SER A 292 -3.55 13.78 -1.00
CA SER A 292 -2.37 14.59 -1.33
C SER A 292 -1.30 13.82 -2.08
N ILE A 293 -1.12 12.53 -1.77
CA ILE A 293 -0.11 11.70 -2.43
C ILE A 293 -0.63 10.27 -2.56
N ILE A 294 -0.33 9.64 -3.68
CA ILE A 294 -0.57 8.21 -3.90
C ILE A 294 0.76 7.58 -4.32
N PHE A 295 1.33 6.76 -3.45
CA PHE A 295 2.50 5.94 -3.73
C PHE A 295 2.07 4.51 -4.08
N ALA A 296 2.89 3.83 -4.90
CA ALA A 296 2.79 2.39 -5.14
C ALA A 296 4.20 1.80 -5.26
N GLY A 297 4.49 0.78 -4.46
CA GLY A 297 5.82 0.19 -4.37
C GLY A 297 5.91 -0.94 -3.37
N PHE A 298 7.09 -1.10 -2.80
CA PHE A 298 7.40 -2.19 -1.87
C PHE A 298 7.98 -1.63 -0.58
N GLU A 299 7.38 -1.95 0.58
CA GLU A 299 8.15 -1.86 1.82
C GLU A 299 9.04 -3.10 1.89
N VAL A 300 10.33 -2.90 2.06
CA VAL A 300 11.34 -3.98 2.02
C VAL A 300 12.02 -4.09 3.38
N TRP A 301 11.85 -5.22 4.06
CA TRP A 301 12.56 -5.56 5.31
C TRP A 301 13.82 -6.38 5.08
N GLY A 302 13.88 -7.07 3.95
CA GLY A 302 15.04 -7.85 3.55
C GLY A 302 14.93 -8.32 2.10
N GLY A 303 16.06 -8.54 1.46
CA GLY A 303 16.08 -8.90 0.05
C GLY A 303 15.69 -7.74 -0.86
N GLY A 304 14.76 -8.01 -1.77
CA GLY A 304 14.20 -7.00 -2.69
C GLY A 304 14.82 -6.99 -4.07
N ASN A 305 15.96 -7.67 -4.28
CA ASN A 305 16.56 -7.79 -5.61
C ASN A 305 15.63 -8.57 -6.57
N GLY A 306 15.31 -7.98 -7.71
CA GLY A 306 14.39 -8.55 -8.69
C GLY A 306 12.93 -8.17 -8.48
N LEU A 307 12.57 -7.51 -7.37
CA LEU A 307 11.22 -6.95 -7.21
C LEU A 307 10.93 -5.95 -8.32
N GLN A 308 9.75 -6.07 -8.91
CA GLN A 308 9.36 -5.25 -10.05
C GLN A 308 7.95 -4.68 -9.87
N VAL A 309 7.84 -3.37 -9.99
CA VAL A 309 6.62 -2.70 -10.40
C VAL A 309 6.57 -2.76 -11.93
N LYS A 310 5.64 -3.56 -12.47
CA LYS A 310 5.42 -3.66 -13.92
C LYS A 310 4.70 -2.43 -14.44
N LYS A 311 3.76 -1.90 -13.64
CA LYS A 311 2.98 -0.71 -13.99
C LYS A 311 2.34 -0.09 -12.74
N PHE A 312 2.45 1.22 -12.62
CA PHE A 312 1.62 2.03 -11.73
C PHE A 312 1.06 3.24 -12.48
N CYS A 313 -0.24 3.45 -12.36
CA CYS A 313 -0.88 4.62 -12.92
C CYS A 313 -2.11 4.98 -12.09
N ALA A 314 -2.39 6.27 -11.92
CA ALA A 314 -3.58 6.76 -11.23
C ALA A 314 -4.07 8.07 -11.85
N ASN A 315 -5.39 8.24 -11.90
CA ASN A 315 -6.07 9.42 -12.41
C ASN A 315 -7.02 9.96 -11.34
N VAL A 316 -6.81 11.16 -10.85
CA VAL A 316 -7.65 11.78 -9.81
C VAL A 316 -8.70 12.67 -10.48
N LYS A 317 -9.99 12.37 -10.23
CA LYS A 317 -11.14 13.07 -10.82
C LYS A 317 -12.05 13.68 -9.76
#